data_45f615f237fd73bb3bc45040bc688bb6
#
_entry.id   45f615f237fd73bb3bc45040bc688bb6
#
_cell.length_a   1.000
_cell.length_b   1.000
_cell.length_c   1.000
_cell.angle_alpha   90.00
_cell.angle_beta   90.00
_cell.angle_gamma   90.00
#
_symmetry.space_group_name_H-M   'P 1'
#
loop_
_entity.id
_entity.type
_entity.pdbx_description
1 polymer ?
#
loop_
_entity_poly.entity_id
_entity_poly.type
_entity_poly.pdbx_seq_one_letter_code
_entity_poly.pdbx_strand_id
1 'polypeptide(L)'
;MKDFLKELGVNEINEGTSTGQTWLSSGGQLFESFSPTDGKKIGEVKGSSSGDYEKVIQKAESAFAEWRMWPAPQRGEVVRQIGEALREKKEPLGKLV
;
A
#
# COMPACT_ATOMS: atom_id res chain seq x y z
N MET A 1 -10.56 1.70 17.07
CA MET A 1 -10.39 1.75 15.58
C MET A 1 -11.63 1.15 14.93
N LYS A 2 -12.12 1.76 13.85
CA LYS A 2 -13.31 1.29 13.15
C LYS A 2 -13.06 -0.07 12.48
N ASP A 3 -14.12 -0.91 12.40
CA ASP A 3 -13.99 -2.27 11.90
C ASP A 3 -13.48 -2.35 10.47
N PHE A 4 -13.92 -1.44 9.59
CA PHE A 4 -13.47 -1.45 8.19
C PHE A 4 -11.97 -1.16 8.05
N LEU A 5 -11.39 -0.38 8.97
CA LEU A 5 -9.94 -0.14 8.98
C LEU A 5 -9.18 -1.42 9.31
N LYS A 6 -9.70 -2.21 10.26
CA LYS A 6 -9.10 -3.51 10.61
C LYS A 6 -9.19 -4.49 9.44
N GLU A 7 -10.32 -4.51 8.72
CA GLU A 7 -10.49 -5.35 7.55
C GLU A 7 -9.49 -5.01 6.44
N LEU A 8 -9.12 -3.74 6.33
CA LEU A 8 -8.13 -3.27 5.36
C LEU A 8 -6.69 -3.46 5.84
N GLY A 9 -6.50 -3.88 7.08
CA GLY A 9 -5.16 -4.02 7.66
C GLY A 9 -4.53 -2.70 8.07
N VAL A 10 -5.34 -1.65 8.25
CA VAL A 10 -4.87 -0.33 8.67
C VAL A 10 -4.76 -0.31 10.19
N ASN A 11 -3.60 0.09 10.69
CA ASN A 11 -3.30 0.25 12.11
C ASN A 11 -3.31 1.72 12.49
N GLU A 12 -3.10 2.02 13.78
CA GLU A 12 -2.97 3.41 14.24
C GLU A 12 -1.73 4.06 13.66
N ILE A 13 -0.62 3.32 13.60
CA ILE A 13 0.63 3.75 12.96
C ILE A 13 0.96 2.72 11.88
N ASN A 14 1.17 3.18 10.66
CA ASN A 14 1.40 2.33 9.51
C ASN A 14 2.75 2.64 8.87
N GLU A 15 3.42 1.60 8.36
CA GLU A 15 4.61 1.81 7.53
C GLU A 15 4.18 2.34 6.17
N GLY A 16 4.91 3.30 5.64
CA GLY A 16 4.62 3.91 4.35
C GLY A 16 5.49 3.39 3.21
N THR A 17 6.38 2.43 3.49
CA THR A 17 7.33 1.90 2.50
C THR A 17 7.18 0.40 2.37
N SER A 18 7.00 -0.07 1.14
CA SER A 18 6.86 -1.50 0.86
C SER A 18 7.62 -1.88 -0.41
N THR A 19 8.16 -3.10 -0.43
CA THR A 19 8.73 -3.70 -1.63
C THR A 19 7.76 -4.68 -2.31
N GLY A 20 6.48 -4.62 -1.91
CA GLY A 20 5.41 -5.47 -2.41
C GLY A 20 4.92 -6.43 -1.33
N GLN A 21 5.70 -7.44 -1.00
CA GLN A 21 5.33 -8.41 0.03
C GLN A 21 5.84 -8.04 1.42
N THR A 22 6.81 -7.15 1.50
CA THR A 22 7.47 -6.77 2.75
C THR A 22 7.28 -5.29 3.02
N TRP A 23 6.79 -4.97 4.22
CA TRP A 23 6.75 -3.61 4.72
C TRP A 23 8.07 -3.29 5.40
N LEU A 24 8.74 -2.24 4.93
CA LEU A 24 10.01 -1.80 5.50
C LEU A 24 9.78 -0.89 6.70
N SER A 25 10.73 -0.88 7.64
CA SER A 25 10.73 0.12 8.70
C SER A 25 11.10 1.46 8.10
N SER A 26 10.11 2.33 7.93
CA SER A 26 10.29 3.62 7.26
C SER A 26 11.03 4.63 8.15
N GLY A 27 11.98 5.35 7.56
CA GLY A 27 12.83 6.28 8.28
C GLY A 27 12.45 7.77 8.15
N GLY A 28 11.33 8.07 7.51
CA GLY A 28 10.86 9.44 7.30
C GLY A 28 9.97 9.95 8.43
N GLN A 29 9.38 11.13 8.22
CA GLN A 29 8.50 11.74 9.22
C GLN A 29 7.12 11.09 9.23
N LEU A 30 6.42 11.23 10.36
CA LEU A 30 5.04 10.78 10.50
C LEU A 30 4.07 11.76 9.84
N PHE A 31 3.10 11.22 9.13
CA PHE A 31 2.01 11.99 8.55
C PHE A 31 0.70 11.54 9.20
N GLU A 32 -0.06 12.50 9.72
CA GLU A 32 -1.36 12.23 10.32
C GLU A 32 -2.46 12.43 9.29
N SER A 33 -3.48 11.57 9.34
CA SER A 33 -4.65 11.66 8.47
C SER A 33 -5.90 11.89 9.32
N PHE A 34 -6.70 12.86 8.91
CA PHE A 34 -7.90 13.26 9.63
C PHE A 34 -9.13 13.09 8.73
N SER A 35 -10.25 12.69 9.34
CA SER A 35 -11.52 12.60 8.64
C SER A 35 -12.07 14.01 8.36
N PRO A 36 -12.47 14.31 7.13
CA PRO A 36 -13.12 15.59 6.83
C PRO A 36 -14.51 15.70 7.41
N THR A 37 -15.12 14.59 7.80
CA THR A 37 -16.48 14.57 8.35
C THR A 37 -16.56 15.14 9.76
N ASP A 38 -15.62 14.73 10.63
CA ASP A 38 -15.66 15.08 12.05
C ASP A 38 -14.34 15.66 12.58
N GLY A 39 -13.32 15.73 11.73
CA GLY A 39 -11.99 16.24 12.09
C GLY A 39 -11.19 15.30 12.98
N LYS A 40 -11.67 14.09 13.23
CA LYS A 40 -10.96 13.14 14.08
C LYS A 40 -9.86 12.43 13.30
N LYS A 41 -8.78 12.10 14.01
CA LYS A 41 -7.65 11.39 13.45
C LYS A 41 -8.04 9.96 13.08
N ILE A 42 -7.71 9.56 11.86
CA ILE A 42 -7.94 8.20 11.36
C ILE A 42 -6.74 7.30 11.69
N GLY A 43 -5.54 7.80 11.48
CA GLY A 43 -4.31 7.06 11.69
C GLY A 43 -3.10 7.87 11.26
N GLU A 44 -1.93 7.24 11.34
CA GLU A 44 -0.66 7.84 10.96
C GLU A 44 0.08 6.93 10.01
N VAL A 45 0.89 7.53 9.13
CA VAL A 45 1.77 6.81 8.21
C VAL A 45 3.18 7.34 8.35
N LYS A 46 4.15 6.45 8.47
CA LYS A 46 5.57 6.82 8.46
C LYS A 46 5.99 7.02 7.01
N GLY A 47 6.50 8.20 6.70
CA GLY A 47 7.02 8.51 5.38
C GLY A 47 8.34 7.79 5.10
N SER A 48 8.71 7.70 3.83
CA SER A 48 9.95 7.08 3.41
C SER A 48 11.13 8.05 3.49
N SER A 49 12.30 7.55 3.89
CA SER A 49 13.55 8.28 3.77
C SER A 49 14.13 8.10 2.36
N SER A 50 15.20 8.84 2.02
CA SER A 50 15.89 8.64 0.74
C SER A 50 16.49 7.24 0.62
N GLY A 51 16.97 6.66 1.73
CA GLY A 51 17.45 5.28 1.76
C GLY A 51 16.35 4.27 1.52
N ASP A 52 15.16 4.49 2.08
CA ASP A 52 13.97 3.65 1.83
C ASP A 52 13.58 3.71 0.35
N TYR A 53 13.57 4.89 -0.22
CA TYR A 53 13.27 5.09 -1.65
C TYR A 53 14.24 4.28 -2.53
N GLU A 54 15.53 4.36 -2.25
CA GLU A 54 16.53 3.61 -3.00
C GLU A 54 16.30 2.10 -2.94
N LYS A 55 15.95 1.57 -1.78
CA LYS A 55 15.65 0.14 -1.63
C LYS A 55 14.46 -0.28 -2.48
N VAL A 56 13.40 0.53 -2.51
CA VAL A 56 12.20 0.25 -3.31
C VAL A 56 12.53 0.27 -4.79
N ILE A 57 13.29 1.28 -5.25
CA ILE A 57 13.66 1.41 -6.66
C ILE A 57 14.56 0.26 -7.11
N GLN A 58 15.54 -0.15 -6.29
CA GLN A 58 16.40 -1.29 -6.60
C GLN A 58 15.58 -2.58 -6.72
N LYS A 59 14.63 -2.79 -5.84
CA LYS A 59 13.76 -3.96 -5.88
C LYS A 59 12.85 -3.94 -7.11
N ALA A 60 12.33 -2.76 -7.45
CA ALA A 60 11.49 -2.58 -8.64
C ALA A 60 12.28 -2.85 -9.93
N GLU A 61 13.52 -2.38 -9.99
CA GLU A 61 14.41 -2.62 -11.15
C GLU A 61 14.68 -4.12 -11.33
N SER A 62 14.98 -4.83 -10.25
CA SER A 62 15.17 -6.29 -10.29
C SER A 62 13.91 -7.01 -10.74
N ALA A 63 12.76 -6.61 -10.21
CA ALA A 63 11.47 -7.20 -10.57
C ALA A 63 11.14 -6.94 -12.06
N PHE A 64 11.44 -5.76 -12.56
CA PHE A 64 11.21 -5.42 -13.97
C PHE A 64 11.99 -6.33 -14.93
N ALA A 65 13.21 -6.71 -14.56
CA ALA A 65 14.04 -7.59 -15.41
C ALA A 65 13.34 -8.93 -15.70
N GLU A 66 12.60 -9.46 -14.70
CA GLU A 66 11.79 -10.67 -14.88
C GLU A 66 10.43 -10.36 -15.51
N TRP A 67 9.75 -9.34 -15.01
CA TRP A 67 8.40 -8.99 -15.42
C TRP A 67 8.30 -8.70 -16.92
N ARG A 68 9.26 -7.98 -17.47
CA ARG A 68 9.27 -7.65 -18.89
C ARG A 68 9.34 -8.88 -19.80
N MET A 69 9.84 -10.00 -19.26
CA MET A 69 9.97 -11.26 -20.01
C MET A 69 8.69 -12.09 -19.97
N TRP A 70 7.73 -11.73 -19.15
CA TRP A 70 6.46 -12.44 -19.07
C TRP A 70 5.60 -12.10 -20.27
N PRO A 71 4.95 -13.11 -20.90
CA PRO A 71 4.00 -12.86 -21.99
C PRO A 71 2.86 -11.94 -21.53
N ALA A 72 2.36 -11.12 -22.46
CA ALA A 72 1.29 -10.17 -22.16
C ALA A 72 0.05 -10.81 -21.52
N PRO A 73 -0.42 -12.00 -21.94
CA PRO A 73 -1.56 -12.64 -21.27
C PRO A 73 -1.31 -12.94 -19.80
N GLN A 74 -0.10 -13.36 -19.43
CA GLN A 74 0.24 -13.65 -18.04
C GLN A 74 0.30 -12.38 -17.21
N ARG A 75 0.82 -11.28 -17.77
CA ARG A 75 0.82 -9.98 -17.11
C ARG A 75 -0.60 -9.49 -16.89
N GLY A 76 -1.46 -9.66 -17.88
CA GLY A 76 -2.88 -9.33 -17.77
C GLY A 76 -3.60 -10.12 -16.68
N GLU A 77 -3.22 -11.39 -16.47
CA GLU A 77 -3.80 -12.22 -15.40
C GLU A 77 -3.45 -11.66 -14.02
N VAL A 78 -2.23 -11.17 -13.82
CA VAL A 78 -1.84 -10.53 -12.54
C VAL A 78 -2.68 -9.27 -12.31
N VAL A 79 -2.87 -8.44 -13.35
CA VAL A 79 -3.71 -7.24 -13.26
C VAL A 79 -5.16 -7.61 -12.94
N ARG A 80 -5.68 -8.68 -13.53
CA ARG A 80 -7.02 -9.18 -13.24
C ARG A 80 -7.17 -9.56 -11.76
N GLN A 81 -6.15 -10.24 -11.19
CA GLN A 81 -6.16 -10.62 -9.78
C GLN A 81 -6.15 -9.39 -8.86
N ILE A 82 -5.42 -8.34 -9.23
CA ILE A 82 -5.46 -7.07 -8.50
C ILE A 82 -6.88 -6.49 -8.49
N GLY A 83 -7.55 -6.50 -9.65
CA GLY A 83 -8.93 -6.05 -9.78
C GLY A 83 -9.89 -6.85 -8.92
N GLU A 84 -9.74 -8.18 -8.86
CA GLU A 84 -10.56 -9.03 -8.01
C GLU A 84 -10.34 -8.74 -6.52
N ALA A 85 -9.09 -8.53 -6.11
CA ALA A 85 -8.78 -8.16 -4.72
C ALA A 85 -9.44 -6.83 -4.33
N LEU A 86 -9.42 -5.84 -5.23
CA LEU A 86 -10.10 -4.56 -5.00
C LEU A 86 -11.61 -4.75 -4.87
N ARG A 87 -12.19 -5.64 -5.70
CA ARG A 87 -13.64 -5.94 -5.64
C ARG A 87 -14.03 -6.56 -4.31
N GLU A 88 -13.22 -7.49 -3.79
CA GLU A 88 -13.44 -8.11 -2.49
C GLU A 88 -13.41 -7.10 -1.35
N LYS A 89 -12.62 -6.05 -1.48
CA LYS A 89 -12.47 -5.01 -0.46
C LYS A 89 -13.28 -3.75 -0.75
N LYS A 90 -14.21 -3.81 -1.70
CA LYS A 90 -14.99 -2.65 -2.15
C LYS A 90 -15.70 -1.93 -1.00
N GLU A 91 -16.40 -2.68 -0.15
CA GLU A 91 -17.16 -2.09 0.96
C GLU A 91 -16.27 -1.35 1.97
N PRO A 92 -15.24 -1.98 2.54
CA PRO A 92 -14.37 -1.26 3.47
C PRO A 92 -13.60 -0.12 2.81
N LEU A 93 -13.17 -0.26 1.55
CA LEU A 93 -12.51 0.83 0.83
C LEU A 93 -13.45 2.01 0.60
N GLY A 94 -14.70 1.75 0.25
CA GLY A 94 -15.71 2.79 0.09
C GLY A 94 -15.98 3.56 1.38
N LYS A 95 -15.95 2.87 2.52
CA LYS A 95 -16.11 3.51 3.84
C LYS A 95 -14.90 4.36 4.19
N LEU A 96 -13.71 3.95 3.77
CA LEU A 96 -12.48 4.72 4.01
C LEU A 96 -12.49 6.05 3.25
N VAL A 97 -12.98 6.05 2.02
CA VAL A 97 -13.09 7.25 1.18
C VAL A 97 -14.16 8.20 1.71
#